data_a420547985ceaf910432aed3237177d8
#
_entry.id   a420547985ceaf910432aed3237177d8
#
_cell.length_a   1.000
_cell.length_b   1.000
_cell.length_c   1.000
_cell.angle_alpha   90.00
_cell.angle_beta   90.00
_cell.angle_gamma   90.00
#
_symmetry.space_group_name_H-M   'P 1'
#
loop_
_entity.id
_entity.type
_entity.pdbx_description
1 polymer ?
#
loop_
_entity_poly.entity_id
_entity_poly.type
_entity_poly.pdbx_seq_one_letter_code
_entity_poly.pdbx_strand_id
1 'polypeptide(L)'
;MQLPRNFRPPAALILLLALSGCAGYRLGPTTGIAARYRTLCVMPFANETLEPRLPEAVQSALLHTLQQEGTYRVTRRDEADVVVTGRIVEYERGGIAYDPNDVRTITDFRVVLRAEVTATETATGRRLLEETVAGRTTVRLGADQPSAERQALPLVAENLSRNITSRLVDGDW
;
A
#
# COMPACT_ATOMS: atom_id res chain seq x y z
N MET A 1 -10.82 -47.42 -55.33
CA MET A 1 -10.06 -46.23 -54.87
C MET A 1 -10.31 -46.10 -53.39
N GLN A 2 -9.40 -46.64 -52.49
CA GLN A 2 -9.60 -46.77 -51.07
C GLN A 2 -8.79 -45.65 -50.38
N LEU A 3 -9.47 -44.85 -49.56
CA LEU A 3 -8.86 -43.82 -48.69
C LEU A 3 -8.21 -44.51 -47.49
N PRO A 4 -6.96 -44.13 -47.07
CA PRO A 4 -6.34 -44.68 -45.89
C PRO A 4 -7.00 -44.05 -44.62
N ARG A 5 -7.67 -44.89 -43.84
CA ARG A 5 -8.11 -44.65 -42.48
C ARG A 5 -6.89 -44.78 -41.57
N ASN A 6 -6.74 -43.82 -40.68
CA ASN A 6 -5.89 -43.75 -39.47
C ASN A 6 -4.78 -42.70 -39.54
N PHE A 7 -5.19 -41.41 -39.56
CA PHE A 7 -4.33 -40.34 -39.10
C PHE A 7 -4.55 -40.22 -37.57
N ARG A 8 -3.74 -40.95 -36.80
CA ARG A 8 -3.60 -40.75 -35.36
C ARG A 8 -2.53 -39.67 -35.19
N PRO A 9 -2.88 -38.44 -34.66
CA PRO A 9 -1.87 -37.46 -34.40
C PRO A 9 -0.93 -38.05 -33.33
N PRO A 10 0.40 -37.93 -33.51
CA PRO A 10 1.33 -38.47 -32.53
C PRO A 10 1.14 -37.72 -31.20
N ALA A 11 0.89 -38.47 -30.11
CA ALA A 11 0.66 -37.95 -28.77
C ALA A 11 1.78 -37.00 -28.32
N ALA A 12 2.99 -37.14 -28.89
CA ALA A 12 4.13 -36.25 -28.68
C ALA A 12 3.87 -34.81 -29.19
N LEU A 13 3.12 -34.62 -30.28
CA LEU A 13 2.82 -33.30 -30.83
C LEU A 13 1.84 -32.52 -29.93
N ILE A 14 0.87 -33.22 -29.33
CA ILE A 14 -0.09 -32.63 -28.39
C ILE A 14 0.60 -32.27 -27.09
N LEU A 15 1.58 -33.06 -26.62
CA LEU A 15 2.35 -32.79 -25.42
C LEU A 15 3.28 -31.59 -25.61
N LEU A 16 3.86 -31.39 -26.82
CA LEU A 16 4.70 -30.21 -27.12
C LEU A 16 3.88 -28.92 -27.17
N LEU A 17 2.63 -28.93 -27.63
CA LEU A 17 1.75 -27.75 -27.62
C LEU A 17 1.29 -27.36 -26.20
N ALA A 18 1.20 -28.32 -25.29
CA ALA A 18 0.78 -28.07 -23.92
C ALA A 18 1.89 -27.38 -23.05
N LEU A 19 3.18 -27.50 -23.45
CA LEU A 19 4.29 -26.86 -22.74
C LEU A 19 4.54 -25.40 -23.16
N SER A 20 3.95 -24.91 -24.24
CA SER A 20 4.16 -23.53 -24.71
C SER A 20 3.27 -22.48 -24.03
N GLY A 21 2.37 -22.88 -23.12
CA GLY A 21 1.40 -21.97 -22.47
C GLY A 21 1.90 -21.14 -21.30
N CYS A 22 3.12 -21.34 -20.79
CA CYS A 22 3.61 -20.67 -19.58
C CYS A 22 4.66 -19.57 -19.80
N ALA A 23 4.94 -19.17 -21.02
CA ALA A 23 6.02 -18.22 -21.32
C ALA A 23 5.67 -16.73 -21.15
N GLY A 24 4.48 -16.38 -20.65
CA GLY A 24 3.99 -15.00 -20.54
C GLY A 24 3.96 -14.40 -19.12
N TYR A 25 4.24 -15.17 -18.07
CA TYR A 25 4.19 -14.64 -16.71
C TYR A 25 5.51 -13.92 -16.38
N ARG A 26 5.48 -12.58 -16.44
CA ARG A 26 6.54 -11.75 -15.84
C ARG A 26 6.22 -11.58 -14.36
N LEU A 27 7.04 -12.20 -13.51
CA LEU A 27 7.03 -11.97 -12.07
C LEU A 27 7.66 -10.60 -11.79
N GLY A 28 6.87 -9.68 -11.27
CA GLY A 28 7.30 -8.35 -10.82
C GLY A 28 6.57 -7.20 -11.52
N PRO A 29 6.62 -6.00 -10.94
CA PRO A 29 5.98 -4.83 -11.48
C PRO A 29 6.59 -4.48 -12.86
N THR A 30 5.72 -4.36 -13.86
CA THR A 30 6.11 -4.03 -15.25
C THR A 30 5.98 -2.54 -15.53
N THR A 31 5.32 -1.79 -14.66
CA THR A 31 5.04 -0.36 -14.74
C THR A 31 5.32 0.31 -13.39
N GLY A 32 5.31 1.64 -13.37
CA GLY A 32 5.49 2.43 -12.16
C GLY A 32 6.94 2.63 -11.72
N ILE A 33 7.12 3.24 -10.56
CA ILE A 33 8.42 3.52 -9.95
C ILE A 33 9.21 2.23 -9.75
N ALA A 34 8.56 1.16 -9.30
CA ALA A 34 9.16 -0.13 -9.02
C ALA A 34 9.79 -0.83 -10.23
N ALA A 35 9.36 -0.55 -11.45
CA ALA A 35 9.98 -1.13 -12.66
C ALA A 35 11.40 -0.61 -12.90
N ARG A 36 11.71 0.57 -12.41
CA ARG A 36 12.98 1.28 -12.67
C ARG A 36 13.91 1.35 -11.46
N TYR A 37 13.37 1.47 -10.25
CA TYR A 37 14.11 1.69 -9.02
C TYR A 37 14.01 0.49 -8.09
N ARG A 38 15.10 0.17 -7.40
CA ARG A 38 15.21 -1.02 -6.53
C ARG A 38 15.31 -0.69 -5.06
N THR A 39 15.82 0.50 -4.74
CA THR A 39 16.08 0.91 -3.36
C THR A 39 15.29 2.17 -3.01
N LEU A 40 14.73 2.18 -1.80
CA LEU A 40 13.86 3.24 -1.33
C LEU A 40 14.22 3.62 0.11
N CYS A 41 14.28 4.91 0.37
CA CYS A 41 14.39 5.46 1.72
C CYS A 41 13.09 6.18 2.11
N VAL A 42 12.56 5.88 3.28
CA VAL A 42 11.43 6.60 3.87
C VAL A 42 11.96 7.54 4.93
N MET A 43 11.75 8.85 4.73
CA MET A 43 12.05 9.87 5.73
C MET A 43 10.90 9.96 6.74
N PRO A 44 11.19 10.38 7.99
CA PRO A 44 10.13 10.66 8.95
C PRO A 44 9.13 11.69 8.40
N PHE A 45 7.83 11.41 8.55
CA PHE A 45 6.78 12.32 8.09
C PHE A 45 6.65 13.49 9.06
N ALA A 46 6.53 14.70 8.51
CA ALA A 46 6.13 15.86 9.29
C ALA A 46 4.68 15.71 9.77
N ASN A 47 4.36 16.30 10.92
CA ASN A 47 3.02 16.25 11.50
C ASN A 47 2.46 17.66 11.65
N GLU A 48 1.38 17.94 10.94
CA GLU A 48 0.63 19.20 11.02
C GLU A 48 -0.66 19.04 11.83
N THR A 49 -0.88 17.88 12.46
CA THR A 49 -2.04 17.60 13.29
C THR A 49 -1.74 17.74 14.79
N LEU A 50 -2.78 17.68 15.60
CA LEU A 50 -2.66 17.74 17.06
C LEU A 50 -2.38 16.37 17.72
N GLU A 51 -2.33 15.27 16.96
CA GLU A 51 -2.04 13.95 17.50
C GLU A 51 -0.54 13.62 17.38
N PRO A 52 0.23 13.69 18.48
CA PRO A 52 1.69 13.63 18.42
C PRO A 52 2.25 12.24 18.08
N ARG A 53 1.45 11.16 18.22
CA ARG A 53 1.91 9.78 18.00
C ARG A 53 1.80 9.32 16.54
N LEU A 54 1.21 10.12 15.65
CA LEU A 54 1.00 9.76 14.26
C LEU A 54 2.29 9.55 13.46
N PRO A 55 3.33 10.41 13.57
CA PRO A 55 4.55 10.21 12.78
C PRO A 55 5.21 8.87 13.02
N GLU A 56 5.32 8.46 14.28
CA GLU A 56 5.92 7.18 14.67
C GLU A 56 5.06 5.99 14.18
N ALA A 57 3.73 6.06 14.36
CA ALA A 57 2.82 5.03 13.92
C ALA A 57 2.85 4.86 12.39
N VAL A 58 2.83 5.96 11.63
CA VAL A 58 2.89 5.94 10.16
C VAL A 58 4.24 5.43 9.68
N GLN A 59 5.35 5.91 10.27
CA GLN A 59 6.70 5.47 9.93
C GLN A 59 6.87 3.97 10.11
N SER A 60 6.48 3.45 11.28
CA SER A 60 6.57 2.03 11.60
C SER A 60 5.71 1.18 10.65
N ALA A 61 4.45 1.58 10.44
CA ALA A 61 3.53 0.88 9.56
C ALA A 61 4.01 0.89 8.10
N LEU A 62 4.54 2.02 7.60
CA LEU A 62 5.00 2.14 6.22
C LEU A 62 6.25 1.28 5.97
N LEU A 63 7.21 1.31 6.88
CA LEU A 63 8.40 0.45 6.78
C LEU A 63 8.03 -1.04 6.80
N HIS A 64 7.10 -1.44 7.69
CA HIS A 64 6.62 -2.80 7.76
C HIS A 64 5.91 -3.24 6.48
N THR A 65 5.01 -2.41 5.95
CA THR A 65 4.26 -2.68 4.72
C THR A 65 5.19 -2.81 3.51
N LEU A 66 6.17 -1.92 3.36
CA LEU A 66 7.16 -1.97 2.28
C LEU A 66 8.05 -3.22 2.35
N GLN A 67 8.43 -3.63 3.57
CA GLN A 67 9.21 -4.85 3.78
C GLN A 67 8.42 -6.12 3.47
N GLN A 68 7.13 -6.14 3.79
CA GLN A 68 6.25 -7.27 3.48
C GLN A 68 5.95 -7.40 1.99
N GLU A 69 5.76 -6.26 1.33
CA GLU A 69 5.48 -6.20 -0.10
C GLU A 69 6.69 -6.65 -0.93
N GLY A 70 7.91 -6.27 -0.52
CA GLY A 70 9.17 -6.83 -1.01
C GLY A 70 9.64 -6.34 -2.38
N THR A 71 8.91 -5.45 -3.03
CA THR A 71 9.30 -4.86 -4.34
C THR A 71 10.51 -3.95 -4.19
N TYR A 72 10.54 -3.15 -3.12
CA TYR A 72 11.66 -2.26 -2.81
C TYR A 72 12.50 -2.79 -1.66
N ARG A 73 13.80 -2.66 -1.79
CA ARG A 73 14.71 -2.80 -0.65
C ARG A 73 14.80 -1.46 0.08
N VAL A 74 14.29 -1.42 1.31
CA VAL A 74 14.39 -0.23 2.17
C VAL A 74 15.85 -0.07 2.61
N THR A 75 16.41 1.12 2.43
CA THR A 75 17.80 1.44 2.74
C THR A 75 17.94 2.86 3.29
N ARG A 76 19.18 3.29 3.57
CA ARG A 76 19.48 4.65 3.99
C ARG A 76 19.41 5.63 2.82
N ARG A 77 19.29 6.90 3.13
CA ARG A 77 19.11 7.97 2.15
C ARG A 77 20.23 8.05 1.10
N ASP A 78 21.46 7.83 1.54
CA ASP A 78 22.68 7.88 0.70
C ASP A 78 22.79 6.74 -0.31
N GLU A 79 22.06 5.64 -0.08
CA GLU A 79 22.05 4.44 -0.93
C GLU A 79 20.74 4.25 -1.69
N ALA A 80 19.76 5.15 -1.49
CA ALA A 80 18.43 5.00 -2.06
C ALA A 80 18.33 5.60 -3.47
N ASP A 81 17.72 4.86 -4.40
CA ASP A 81 17.32 5.37 -5.71
C ASP A 81 16.19 6.40 -5.58
N VAL A 82 15.27 6.15 -4.62
CA VAL A 82 14.10 6.99 -4.38
C VAL A 82 14.00 7.35 -2.91
N VAL A 83 13.75 8.62 -2.62
CA VAL A 83 13.47 9.12 -1.27
C VAL A 83 11.99 9.48 -1.19
N VAL A 84 11.31 8.87 -0.23
CA VAL A 84 9.91 9.18 0.12
C VAL A 84 9.88 10.11 1.32
N THR A 85 9.21 11.23 1.15
CA THR A 85 8.92 12.22 2.21
C THR A 85 7.43 12.41 2.31
N GLY A 86 6.94 12.89 3.45
CA GLY A 86 5.52 13.17 3.59
C GLY A 86 5.21 14.11 4.74
N ARG A 87 3.96 14.62 4.71
CA ARG A 87 3.37 15.44 5.77
C ARG A 87 2.00 14.88 6.12
N ILE A 88 1.74 14.65 7.38
CA ILE A 88 0.42 14.27 7.89
C ILE A 88 -0.37 15.57 8.07
N VAL A 89 -1.38 15.76 7.22
CA VAL A 89 -2.11 17.04 7.13
C VAL A 89 -3.47 17.00 7.82
N GLU A 90 -4.03 15.81 8.03
CA GLU A 90 -5.36 15.69 8.61
C GLU A 90 -5.51 14.41 9.42
N TYR A 91 -6.13 14.55 10.60
CA TYR A 91 -6.58 13.44 11.44
C TYR A 91 -7.98 13.76 11.96
N GLU A 92 -8.98 13.08 11.43
CA GLU A 92 -10.38 13.28 11.78
C GLU A 92 -10.98 12.05 12.47
N ARG A 93 -11.85 12.31 13.43
CA ARG A 93 -12.70 11.30 14.07
C ARG A 93 -14.15 11.74 14.02
N GLY A 94 -15.02 10.86 13.54
CA GLY A 94 -16.45 11.12 13.47
C GLY A 94 -17.29 9.90 13.87
N GLY A 95 -18.32 10.10 14.68
CA GLY A 95 -19.31 9.07 15.01
C GLY A 95 -20.06 8.64 13.75
N ILE A 96 -20.24 7.34 13.56
CA ILE A 96 -20.94 6.78 12.39
C ILE A 96 -22.07 5.85 12.76
N ALA A 97 -22.13 5.39 14.01
CA ALA A 97 -23.26 4.64 14.55
C ALA A 97 -23.54 5.08 16.00
N TYR A 98 -24.82 4.97 16.40
CA TYR A 98 -25.31 5.42 17.67
C TYR A 98 -26.15 4.30 18.31
N ASP A 99 -26.27 4.34 19.64
CA ASP A 99 -27.14 3.41 20.38
C ASP A 99 -28.61 3.62 19.96
N PRO A 100 -29.36 2.55 19.61
CA PRO A 100 -30.76 2.67 19.23
C PRO A 100 -31.65 3.28 20.32
N ASN A 101 -31.27 3.16 21.58
CA ASN A 101 -32.01 3.67 22.72
C ASN A 101 -31.51 5.03 23.22
N ASP A 102 -30.31 5.46 22.78
CA ASP A 102 -29.73 6.75 23.11
C ASP A 102 -28.89 7.29 21.94
N VAL A 103 -29.51 8.10 21.09
CA VAL A 103 -28.90 8.72 19.92
C VAL A 103 -27.73 9.68 20.23
N ARG A 104 -27.45 9.92 21.50
CA ARG A 104 -26.26 10.71 21.92
C ARG A 104 -25.05 9.82 22.17
N THR A 105 -25.26 8.51 22.37
CA THR A 105 -24.19 7.56 22.63
C THR A 105 -23.68 6.99 21.31
N ILE A 106 -22.45 7.37 20.93
CA ILE A 106 -21.75 6.85 19.76
C ILE A 106 -21.30 5.42 20.06
N THR A 107 -21.64 4.47 19.18
CA THR A 107 -21.20 3.08 19.27
C THR A 107 -20.04 2.75 18.36
N ASP A 108 -19.96 3.40 17.21
CA ASP A 108 -18.85 3.23 16.27
C ASP A 108 -18.38 4.59 15.76
N PHE A 109 -17.07 4.73 15.61
CA PHE A 109 -16.49 5.91 15.02
C PHE A 109 -15.53 5.56 13.87
N ARG A 110 -15.50 6.44 12.89
CA ARG A 110 -14.54 6.40 11.79
C ARG A 110 -13.37 7.31 12.08
N VAL A 111 -12.18 6.81 11.79
CA VAL A 111 -10.96 7.60 11.78
C VAL A 111 -10.47 7.74 10.35
N VAL A 112 -10.13 8.96 9.96
CA VAL A 112 -9.52 9.29 8.66
C VAL A 112 -8.18 9.97 8.92
N LEU A 113 -7.16 9.50 8.22
CA LEU A 113 -5.81 10.06 8.25
C LEU A 113 -5.40 10.40 6.82
N ARG A 114 -4.99 11.65 6.57
CA ARG A 114 -4.48 12.09 5.27
C ARG A 114 -3.04 12.54 5.37
N ALA A 115 -2.25 12.13 4.39
CA ALA A 115 -0.87 12.56 4.24
C ALA A 115 -0.60 12.97 2.79
N GLU A 116 0.13 14.05 2.63
CA GLU A 116 0.75 14.43 1.36
C GLU A 116 2.07 13.68 1.26
N VAL A 117 2.24 12.94 0.17
CA VAL A 117 3.39 12.05 -0.05
C VAL A 117 4.11 12.47 -1.31
N THR A 118 5.42 12.59 -1.22
CA THR A 118 6.30 12.89 -2.36
C THR A 118 7.38 11.82 -2.46
N ALA A 119 7.54 11.23 -3.66
CA ALA A 119 8.67 10.37 -3.96
C ALA A 119 9.59 11.09 -4.97
N THR A 120 10.87 11.16 -4.65
CA THR A 120 11.87 11.89 -5.44
C THR A 120 13.03 10.99 -5.83
N GLU A 121 13.41 11.00 -7.09
CA GLU A 121 14.62 10.33 -7.59
C GLU A 121 15.87 10.99 -6.99
N THR A 122 16.73 10.23 -6.35
CA THR A 122 17.89 10.77 -5.64
C THR A 122 18.92 11.37 -6.61
N ALA A 123 19.14 10.73 -7.76
CA ALA A 123 20.16 11.12 -8.72
C ALA A 123 19.89 12.47 -9.41
N THR A 124 18.63 12.76 -9.71
CA THR A 124 18.24 13.94 -10.51
C THR A 124 17.43 14.97 -9.73
N GLY A 125 16.89 14.61 -8.56
CA GLY A 125 15.95 15.43 -7.82
C GLY A 125 14.54 15.50 -8.46
N ARG A 126 14.26 14.69 -9.49
CA ARG A 126 12.97 14.67 -10.16
C ARG A 126 11.89 14.07 -9.26
N ARG A 127 10.76 14.77 -9.12
CA ARG A 127 9.58 14.21 -8.43
C ARG A 127 8.94 13.13 -9.29
N LEU A 128 8.81 11.97 -8.71
CA LEU A 128 8.19 10.79 -9.31
C LEU A 128 6.73 10.64 -8.89
N LEU A 129 6.39 11.03 -7.66
CA LEU A 129 5.06 10.99 -7.08
C LEU A 129 4.84 12.26 -6.25
N GLU A 130 3.66 12.84 -6.34
CA GLU A 130 3.19 13.91 -5.44
C GLU A 130 1.67 13.82 -5.31
N GLU A 131 1.20 13.19 -4.24
CA GLU A 131 -0.22 12.91 -4.03
C GLU A 131 -0.63 13.04 -2.57
N THR A 132 -1.93 13.35 -2.37
CA THR A 132 -2.58 13.20 -1.06
C THR A 132 -3.20 11.82 -0.95
N VAL A 133 -2.70 11.01 -0.01
CA VAL A 133 -3.16 9.65 0.25
C VAL A 133 -3.94 9.63 1.56
N ALA A 134 -5.06 8.90 1.59
CA ALA A 134 -5.89 8.73 2.78
C ALA A 134 -5.89 7.30 3.28
N GLY A 135 -5.79 7.14 4.60
CA GLY A 135 -6.10 5.91 5.33
C GLY A 135 -7.41 6.06 6.10
N ARG A 136 -8.16 4.98 6.26
CA ARG A 136 -9.42 4.95 7.00
C ARG A 136 -9.53 3.70 7.83
N THR A 137 -10.11 3.84 9.03
CA THR A 137 -10.51 2.69 9.84
C THR A 137 -11.82 2.99 10.56
N THR A 138 -12.52 1.95 10.97
CA THR A 138 -13.70 2.05 11.84
C THR A 138 -13.43 1.25 13.09
N VAL A 139 -13.71 1.83 14.23
CA VAL A 139 -13.51 1.21 15.53
C VAL A 139 -14.82 1.26 16.32
N ARG A 140 -15.20 0.14 16.90
CA ARG A 140 -16.34 0.07 17.82
C ARG A 140 -15.90 0.57 19.18
N LEU A 141 -16.70 1.47 19.75
CA LEU A 141 -16.57 1.88 21.14
C LEU A 141 -17.07 0.75 22.04
N GLY A 142 -16.15 0.17 22.80
CA GLY A 142 -16.52 -0.70 23.91
C GLY A 142 -16.80 0.11 25.19
N ALA A 143 -16.72 -0.54 26.33
CA ALA A 143 -16.87 0.12 27.63
C ALA A 143 -15.77 1.16 27.96
N ASP A 144 -14.65 1.12 27.22
CA ASP A 144 -13.48 1.97 27.42
C ASP A 144 -13.09 2.70 26.13
N GLN A 145 -13.51 3.97 26.00
CA GLN A 145 -13.20 4.83 24.85
C GLN A 145 -11.69 5.06 24.65
N PRO A 146 -10.86 5.32 25.70
CA PRO A 146 -9.43 5.48 25.52
C PRO A 146 -8.71 4.26 24.93
N SER A 147 -9.19 3.05 25.23
CA SER A 147 -8.64 1.82 24.63
C SER A 147 -8.99 1.68 23.16
N ALA A 148 -10.22 2.02 22.78
CA ALA A 148 -10.64 2.03 21.37
C ALA A 148 -9.84 3.03 20.55
N GLU A 149 -9.55 4.22 21.09
CA GLU A 149 -8.71 5.22 20.43
C GLU A 149 -7.26 4.75 20.25
N ARG A 150 -6.68 4.11 21.27
CA ARG A 150 -5.33 3.54 21.17
C ARG A 150 -5.22 2.45 20.10
N GLN A 151 -6.30 1.69 19.91
CA GLN A 151 -6.37 0.66 18.86
C GLN A 151 -6.57 1.26 17.45
N ALA A 152 -7.25 2.38 17.33
CA ALA A 152 -7.52 3.03 16.05
C ALA A 152 -6.26 3.55 15.35
N LEU A 153 -5.29 4.10 16.09
CA LEU A 153 -4.06 4.69 15.55
C LEU A 153 -3.23 3.72 14.69
N PRO A 154 -2.85 2.53 15.17
CA PRO A 154 -2.08 1.59 14.35
C PRO A 154 -2.89 1.10 13.13
N LEU A 155 -4.20 0.90 13.27
CA LEU A 155 -5.05 0.43 12.17
C LEU A 155 -5.17 1.46 11.04
N VAL A 156 -5.36 2.75 11.37
CA VAL A 156 -5.44 3.80 10.35
C VAL A 156 -4.08 4.06 9.72
N ALA A 157 -2.99 4.00 10.50
CA ALA A 157 -1.63 4.13 9.98
C ALA A 157 -1.28 2.97 9.03
N GLU A 158 -1.66 1.74 9.35
CA GLU A 158 -1.48 0.58 8.48
C GLU A 158 -2.28 0.70 7.18
N ASN A 159 -3.54 1.15 7.25
CA ASN A 159 -4.35 1.37 6.05
C ASN A 159 -3.76 2.48 5.16
N LEU A 160 -3.32 3.59 5.74
CA LEU A 160 -2.60 4.64 5.02
C LEU A 160 -1.33 4.10 4.35
N SER A 161 -0.55 3.31 5.09
CA SER A 161 0.72 2.74 4.60
C SER A 161 0.50 1.78 3.44
N ARG A 162 -0.53 0.92 3.47
CA ARG A 162 -0.89 0.07 2.33
C ARG A 162 -1.25 0.90 1.10
N ASN A 163 -2.03 1.96 1.28
CA ASN A 163 -2.41 2.83 0.17
C ASN A 163 -1.21 3.59 -0.42
N ILE A 164 -0.28 4.07 0.42
CA ILE A 164 0.98 4.68 -0.04
C ILE A 164 1.83 3.66 -0.81
N THR A 165 2.00 2.46 -0.25
CA THR A 165 2.80 1.39 -0.89
C THR A 165 2.21 1.01 -2.24
N SER A 166 0.89 0.84 -2.37
CA SER A 166 0.24 0.58 -3.66
C SER A 166 0.52 1.69 -4.68
N ARG A 167 0.50 2.97 -4.28
CA ARG A 167 0.87 4.07 -5.18
C ARG A 167 2.32 4.01 -5.63
N LEU A 168 3.23 3.64 -4.74
CA LEU A 168 4.66 3.50 -5.06
C LEU A 168 4.96 2.30 -5.96
N VAL A 169 4.16 1.21 -5.87
CA VAL A 169 4.39 -0.04 -6.62
C VAL A 169 3.63 -0.05 -7.94
N ASP A 170 2.35 0.31 -7.90
CA ASP A 170 1.41 0.14 -9.01
C ASP A 170 1.12 1.44 -9.77
N GLY A 171 1.59 2.57 -9.27
CA GLY A 171 1.32 3.87 -9.88
C GLY A 171 1.94 4.02 -11.27
N ASP A 172 1.19 4.47 -12.25
CA ASP A 172 1.66 4.83 -13.59
C ASP A 172 2.27 6.25 -13.55
N TRP A 173 3.59 6.31 -13.47
CA TRP A 173 4.37 7.57 -13.40
C TRP A 173 5.26 7.79 -14.62
#